data_04ae33126897806620cfe53e120bd8cd
#
_entry.id   04ae33126897806620cfe53e120bd8cd
#
_cell.length_a   1.000
_cell.length_b   1.000
_cell.length_c   1.000
_cell.angle_alpha   90.00
_cell.angle_beta   90.00
_cell.angle_gamma   90.00
#
_symmetry.space_group_name_H-M   'P 1'
#
loop_
_entity.id
_entity.type
_entity.pdbx_description
1 polymer ?
#
loop_
_entity_poly.entity_id
_entity_poly.type
_entity_poly.pdbx_seq_one_letter_code
_entity_poly.pdbx_strand_id
1 'polypeptide(L)' 'MSDAGAGDDRFAPDPERMALLREVAADVRGESSESEQLAAMLYRVSDLYDADEDTSPEEIYRNVKNILQIKERGTLARD' A
#
# COMPACT_ATOMS: atom_id res chain seq x y z
N MET A 1 9.48 -17.60 15.16
CA MET A 1 9.25 -17.13 15.04
C MET A 1 8.85 -16.28 15.25
N SER A 2 8.78 -16.19 15.19
CA SER A 2 8.41 -15.57 15.24
C SER A 2 8.00 -14.83 15.44
N ASP A 3 7.98 -14.47 15.55
CA ASP A 3 7.46 -13.79 15.63
C ASP A 3 7.08 -12.99 15.18
N ALA A 4 7.27 -13.51 15.44
CA ALA A 4 6.71 -13.10 14.33
C ALA A 4 5.90 -11.89 14.34
N GLY A 5 5.01 -11.75 14.76
CA GLY A 5 4.16 -10.65 14.64
C GLY A 5 4.86 -9.37 14.89
N ALA A 6 5.73 -9.39 15.78
CA ALA A 6 6.33 -8.14 16.18
C ALA A 6 7.07 -7.54 15.01
N GLY A 7 6.40 -6.72 14.29
CA GLY A 7 7.01 -6.14 13.16
C GLY A 7 7.51 -7.24 12.27
N ASP A 8 7.82 -6.95 11.14
CA ASP A 8 8.27 -7.95 10.21
C ASP A 8 9.74 -7.65 9.93
N ASP A 9 10.61 -8.52 10.42
CA ASP A 9 12.05 -8.29 10.27
C ASP A 9 12.46 -8.17 8.81
N ARG A 10 11.64 -8.72 7.91
CA ARG A 10 11.94 -8.63 6.50
C ARG A 10 11.85 -7.19 5.99
N PHE A 11 11.20 -6.33 6.72
CA PHE A 11 10.95 -4.97 6.28
C PHE A 11 11.60 -3.97 7.21
N ALA A 12 12.91 -4.15 7.43
CA ALA A 12 13.64 -3.18 8.21
C ALA A 12 13.55 -1.81 7.55
N PRO A 13 13.58 -0.76 8.33
CA PRO A 13 13.51 0.58 7.75
C PRO A 13 14.58 0.79 6.68
N ASP A 14 14.16 1.37 5.57
CA ASP A 14 15.03 1.57 4.43
C ASP A 14 14.58 2.82 3.69
N PRO A 15 15.16 3.99 4.01
CA PRO A 15 14.71 5.22 3.39
C PRO A 15 14.84 5.24 1.87
N GLU A 16 15.81 4.53 1.34
CA GLU A 16 16.01 4.50 -0.10
C GLU A 16 14.87 3.74 -0.78
N ARG A 17 14.52 2.59 -0.23
CA ARG A 17 13.42 1.82 -0.81
C ARG A 17 12.10 2.55 -0.64
N MET A 18 11.93 3.17 0.51
CA MET A 18 10.73 3.93 0.75
C MET A 18 10.59 5.04 -0.29
N ALA A 19 11.66 5.79 -0.48
CA ALA A 19 11.64 6.90 -1.43
C ALA A 19 11.40 6.40 -2.85
N LEU A 20 12.03 5.29 -3.21
CA LEU A 20 11.87 4.73 -4.55
C LEU A 20 10.43 4.32 -4.80
N LEU A 21 9.82 3.65 -3.84
CA LEU A 21 8.43 3.23 -4.00
C LEU A 21 7.51 4.43 -4.13
N ARG A 22 7.76 5.48 -3.39
CA ARG A 22 6.93 6.67 -3.47
C ARG A 22 7.16 7.40 -4.78
N GLU A 23 8.36 7.34 -5.30
CA GLU A 23 8.66 7.90 -6.61
C GLU A 23 7.91 7.14 -7.70
N VAL A 24 7.94 5.81 -7.61
CA VAL A 24 7.22 4.97 -8.56
C VAL A 24 5.71 5.23 -8.43
N ALA A 25 5.23 5.39 -7.21
CA ALA A 25 3.82 5.69 -7.01
C ALA A 25 3.43 6.99 -7.72
N ALA A 26 4.28 7.98 -7.65
CA ALA A 26 4.02 9.24 -8.32
C ALA A 26 3.99 9.06 -9.84
N ASP A 27 4.87 8.21 -10.35
CA ASP A 27 4.90 7.94 -11.78
C ASP A 27 3.67 7.19 -12.25
N VAL A 28 3.20 6.27 -11.44
CA VAL A 28 2.03 5.46 -11.80
C VAL A 28 0.76 6.28 -11.72
N ARG A 29 0.76 7.27 -10.86
CA ARG A 29 -0.43 8.08 -10.64
C ARG A 29 -0.76 8.86 -11.89
N GLY A 30 -1.88 8.53 -12.50
CA GLY A 30 -2.34 9.21 -13.70
C GLY A 30 -3.69 9.82 -13.45
N GLU A 31 -4.43 9.99 -14.53
CA GLU A 31 -5.73 10.62 -14.43
C GLU A 31 -6.85 9.62 -14.21
N SER A 32 -6.59 8.35 -14.44
CA SER A 32 -7.63 7.36 -14.27
C SER A 32 -7.76 6.97 -12.81
N SER A 33 -8.93 6.50 -12.48
CA SER A 33 -9.22 6.00 -11.16
C SER A 33 -8.31 4.83 -10.80
N GLU A 34 -8.07 3.96 -11.78
CA GLU A 34 -7.21 2.80 -11.56
C GLU A 34 -5.78 3.21 -11.28
N SER A 35 -5.27 4.19 -12.00
CA SER A 35 -3.93 4.70 -11.76
C SER A 35 -3.79 5.23 -10.34
N GLU A 36 -4.78 5.99 -9.92
CA GLU A 36 -4.76 6.55 -8.58
C GLU A 36 -4.77 5.46 -7.52
N GLN A 37 -5.55 4.42 -7.76
CA GLN A 37 -5.61 3.31 -6.81
C GLN A 37 -4.28 2.58 -6.74
N LEU A 38 -3.68 2.32 -7.89
CA LEU A 38 -2.38 1.64 -7.92
C LEU A 38 -1.32 2.48 -7.22
N ALA A 39 -1.34 3.78 -7.45
CA ALA A 39 -0.38 4.66 -6.79
C ALA A 39 -0.56 4.62 -5.28
N ALA A 40 -1.80 4.63 -4.83
CA ALA A 40 -2.08 4.55 -3.40
C ALA A 40 -1.57 3.25 -2.80
N MET A 41 -1.73 2.16 -3.54
CA MET A 41 -1.24 0.86 -3.08
C MET A 41 0.27 0.87 -2.94
N LEU A 42 0.96 1.42 -3.93
CA LEU A 42 2.41 1.50 -3.88
C LEU A 42 2.88 2.37 -2.71
N TYR A 43 2.17 3.45 -2.47
CA TYR A 43 2.51 4.33 -1.36
C TYR A 43 2.36 3.59 -0.04
N ARG A 44 1.28 2.82 0.10
CA ARG A 44 1.09 2.04 1.31
C ARG A 44 2.19 1.01 1.48
N VAL A 45 2.62 0.38 0.38
CA VAL A 45 3.70 -0.58 0.45
C VAL A 45 4.99 0.09 0.94
N SER A 46 5.21 1.35 0.55
CA SER A 46 6.40 2.06 0.98
C SER A 46 6.43 2.23 2.50
N ASP A 47 5.26 2.24 3.14
CA ASP A 47 5.20 2.37 4.59
C ASP A 47 5.89 1.21 5.31
N LEU A 48 6.03 0.07 4.64
CA LEU A 48 6.74 -1.06 5.22
C LEU A 48 8.20 -0.72 5.54
N TYR A 49 8.76 0.23 4.81
CA TYR A 49 10.16 0.62 4.97
C TYR A 49 10.31 1.94 5.72
N ASP A 50 9.21 2.47 6.24
CA ASP A 50 9.21 3.75 6.94
C ASP A 50 9.37 3.49 8.43
N ALA A 51 10.43 4.04 9.02
CA ALA A 51 10.69 3.83 10.44
C ALA A 51 9.59 4.39 11.32
N ASP A 52 8.87 5.38 10.81
CA ASP A 52 7.83 6.03 11.59
C ASP A 52 6.47 5.34 11.47
N GLU A 53 6.37 4.37 10.59
CA GLU A 53 5.11 3.65 10.40
C GLU A 53 5.20 2.27 11.01
N ASP A 54 4.12 1.87 11.63
CA ASP A 54 4.04 0.56 12.26
C ASP A 54 2.98 -0.25 11.53
N THR A 55 3.35 -0.78 10.38
CA THR A 55 2.40 -1.50 9.56
C THR A 55 2.98 -2.82 9.11
N SER A 56 2.14 -3.68 8.60
CA SER A 56 2.53 -5.01 8.15
C SER A 56 1.88 -5.29 6.80
N PRO A 57 2.42 -6.28 6.07
CA PRO A 57 1.79 -6.66 4.80
C PRO A 57 0.33 -7.05 4.97
N GLU A 58 -0.01 -7.68 6.07
CA GLU A 58 -1.39 -8.09 6.32
C GLU A 58 -2.30 -6.89 6.45
N GLU A 59 -1.84 -5.85 7.13
CA GLU A 59 -2.63 -4.64 7.28
C GLU A 59 -2.82 -3.95 5.94
N ILE A 60 -1.75 -3.88 5.17
CA ILE A 60 -1.81 -3.24 3.87
C ILE A 60 -2.76 -4.00 2.96
N TYR A 61 -2.64 -5.32 2.95
CA TYR A 61 -3.51 -6.15 2.13
C TYR A 61 -4.98 -5.94 2.49
N ARG A 62 -5.26 -5.88 3.77
CA ARG A 62 -6.61 -5.66 4.24
C ARG A 62 -7.14 -4.32 3.80
N ASN A 63 -6.31 -3.29 3.89
CA ASN A 63 -6.70 -1.95 3.47
C ASN A 63 -6.97 -1.90 1.97
N VAL A 64 -6.09 -2.49 1.19
CA VAL A 64 -6.23 -2.50 -0.26
C VAL A 64 -7.48 -3.27 -0.66
N LYS A 65 -7.68 -4.42 -0.05
CA LYS A 65 -8.85 -5.24 -0.35
C LYS A 65 -10.13 -4.47 -0.06
N ASN A 66 -10.14 -3.75 1.05
CA ASN A 66 -11.30 -2.96 1.43
C ASN A 66 -11.58 -1.87 0.41
N ILE A 67 -10.53 -1.19 -0.02
CA ILE A 67 -10.66 -0.14 -1.01
C ILE A 67 -11.22 -0.69 -2.31
N LEU A 68 -10.71 -1.83 -2.75
CA LEU A 68 -11.16 -2.45 -3.99
C LEU A 68 -12.61 -2.88 -3.90
N GLN A 69 -13.01 -3.41 -2.76
CA GLN A 69 -14.39 -3.84 -2.58
C GLN A 69 -15.35 -2.66 -2.63
N ILE A 70 -14.97 -1.57 -2.00
CA ILE A 70 -15.79 -0.37 -2.02
C ILE A 70 -15.93 0.14 -3.45
N LYS A 71 -14.82 0.14 -4.18
CA LYS A 71 -14.82 0.60 -5.54
C LYS A 71 -15.73 -0.26 -6.42
N GLU A 72 -15.59 -1.56 -6.30
CA GLU A 72 -16.41 -2.48 -7.09
C GLU A 72 -17.88 -2.33 -6.77
N ARG A 73 -18.17 -2.20 -5.49
CA ARG A 73 -19.54 -2.05 -5.06
C ARG A 73 -20.16 -0.79 -5.63
N GLY A 74 -19.38 0.29 -5.62
CA GLY A 74 -19.85 1.54 -6.19
C GLY A 74 -20.13 1.40 -7.66
N THR A 75 -19.27 0.69 -8.38
CA THR A 75 -19.48 0.47 -9.79
C THR A 75 -20.73 -0.33 -10.05
N LEU A 76 -20.91 -1.39 -9.30
CA LEU A 76 -22.10 -2.24 -9.46
C LEU A 76 -23.37 -1.49 -9.12
N ALA A 77 -23.32 -0.67 -8.11
CA ALA A 77 -24.51 0.06 -7.69
C ALA A 77 -24.98 1.04 -8.74
N ARG A 78 -24.12 1.46 -9.60
CA ARG A 78 -24.47 2.42 -10.64
C ARG A 78 -25.19 1.78 -11.81
N ASP A 79 -25.07 0.50 -11.92
CA ASP A 79 -25.78 -0.21 -12.95
C ASP A 79 -27.20 -0.47 -12.53
#